data_29694e22d46880a85847e2a7e70c432a
#
_entry.id   29694e22d46880a85847e2a7e70c432a
#
_cell.length_a   1.000
_cell.length_b   1.000
_cell.length_c   1.000
_cell.angle_alpha   90.00
_cell.angle_beta   90.00
_cell.angle_gamma   90.00
#
_symmetry.space_group_name_H-M   'P 1'
#
loop_
_entity.id
_entity.type
_entity.pdbx_description
1 polymer ?
#
loop_
_entity_poly.entity_id
_entity_poly.type
_entity_poly.pdbx_seq_one_letter_code
_entity_poly.pdbx_strand_id
1 'polypeptide(L)'
;MTTQVNDNDPCYELRDAGNKGVGLFARRPIPAGTLIVADTPIMTFSKKYEDVQIPDVVAKFKTLPGPMKERFMKLRTDADMPNIALDLDNQHLDSMAQRLVDLYRKFKVNTCSGEDGCAVYDLHCRLNHACRPNAEKRGRLDKGMECWATTDIAMGEEITICYHEELFWLTTAERRQNLPLMGYPWACECILCTSPREKQLISDLRRRIARHLRVVLLRRDLTTVVVRLNVPAVISRTMVQNSGWNIWGRDTIYCYLLAALRDLEGAILNGELSFRYA
;
A
#
# COMPACT_ATOMS: atom_id res chain seq x y z
N MET A 1 3.81 -22.96 8.94
CA MET A 1 3.50 -22.61 10.35
C MET A 1 3.14 -21.15 10.37
N THR A 2 1.87 -20.82 10.51
CA THR A 2 1.38 -19.42 10.62
C THR A 2 1.69 -18.94 12.02
N THR A 3 2.65 -18.05 12.16
CA THR A 3 2.95 -17.38 13.43
C THR A 3 1.76 -16.46 13.75
N GLN A 4 1.00 -16.81 14.79
CA GLN A 4 -0.09 -15.93 15.27
C GLN A 4 0.52 -14.63 15.79
N VAL A 5 -0.16 -13.51 15.49
CA VAL A 5 0.15 -12.21 16.09
C VAL A 5 -0.07 -12.33 17.59
N ASN A 6 0.97 -12.09 18.36
CA ASN A 6 0.84 -11.98 19.81
C ASN A 6 0.56 -10.52 20.14
N ASP A 7 -0.70 -10.17 20.38
CA ASP A 7 -1.14 -8.80 20.70
C ASP A 7 -0.47 -8.24 21.96
N ASN A 8 0.04 -9.10 22.83
CA ASN A 8 0.75 -8.70 24.05
C ASN A 8 2.23 -8.35 23.83
N ASP A 9 2.83 -8.74 22.70
CA ASP A 9 4.21 -8.38 22.31
C ASP A 9 4.30 -8.22 20.78
N PRO A 10 3.81 -7.12 20.24
CA PRO A 10 3.84 -6.85 18.81
C PRO A 10 5.29 -6.77 18.30
N CYS A 11 5.52 -7.31 17.09
CA CYS A 11 6.83 -7.24 16.44
C CYS A 11 7.16 -5.83 15.89
N TYR A 12 6.29 -4.87 16.09
CA TYR A 12 6.42 -3.48 15.63
C TYR A 12 6.22 -2.48 16.79
N GLU A 13 6.62 -1.25 16.53
CA GLU A 13 6.33 -0.08 17.36
C GLU A 13 5.94 1.11 16.48
N LEU A 14 5.18 2.04 17.06
CA LEU A 14 4.87 3.31 16.42
C LEU A 14 5.97 4.31 16.72
N ARG A 15 6.54 4.92 15.67
CA ARG A 15 7.57 5.96 15.78
C ARG A 15 7.28 7.10 14.81
N ASP A 16 7.90 8.22 15.06
CA ASP A 16 7.97 9.33 14.11
C ASP A 16 8.75 8.89 12.85
N ALA A 17 8.14 9.06 11.70
CA ALA A 17 8.69 8.78 10.37
C ALA A 17 9.01 10.08 9.59
N GLY A 18 9.26 11.18 10.30
CA GLY A 18 9.60 12.50 9.75
C GLY A 18 8.41 13.12 9.00
N ASN A 19 8.64 13.56 7.77
CA ASN A 19 7.62 14.20 6.91
C ASN A 19 6.42 13.30 6.61
N LYS A 20 6.52 11.98 6.84
CA LYS A 20 5.44 11.01 6.69
C LYS A 20 4.56 10.88 7.93
N GLY A 21 4.90 11.55 9.03
CA GLY A 21 4.22 11.47 10.32
C GLY A 21 4.57 10.19 11.08
N VAL A 22 3.57 9.52 11.67
CA VAL A 22 3.80 8.28 12.43
C VAL A 22 3.83 7.09 11.48
N GLY A 23 4.82 6.20 11.68
CA GLY A 23 4.96 4.93 10.95
C GLY A 23 5.09 3.73 11.88
N LEU A 24 4.98 2.53 11.32
CA LEU A 24 5.29 1.28 12.00
C LEU A 24 6.74 0.89 11.73
N PHE A 25 7.47 0.54 12.77
CA PHE A 25 8.88 0.13 12.69
C PHE A 25 9.07 -1.23 13.36
N ALA A 26 9.91 -2.08 12.79
CA ALA A 26 10.20 -3.38 13.34
C ALA A 26 10.95 -3.29 14.67
N ARG A 27 10.42 -3.87 15.76
CA ARG A 27 11.08 -3.95 17.08
C ARG A 27 12.13 -5.07 17.15
N ARG A 28 12.00 -6.06 16.28
CA ARG A 28 12.89 -7.20 16.11
C ARG A 28 12.92 -7.60 14.64
N PRO A 29 13.87 -8.42 14.17
CA PRO A 29 13.83 -8.95 12.82
C PRO A 29 12.51 -9.66 12.54
N ILE A 30 11.89 -9.37 11.39
CA ILE A 30 10.60 -9.95 10.96
C ILE A 30 10.87 -10.74 9.68
N PRO A 31 10.78 -12.09 9.72
CA PRO A 31 10.96 -12.92 8.53
C PRO A 31 9.85 -12.68 7.49
N ALA A 32 10.18 -12.85 6.22
CA ALA A 32 9.21 -12.89 5.13
C ALA A 32 8.09 -13.92 5.44
N GLY A 33 6.84 -13.58 5.07
CA GLY A 33 5.68 -14.42 5.36
C GLY A 33 5.12 -14.30 6.78
N THR A 34 5.65 -13.39 7.61
CA THR A 34 5.11 -13.11 8.95
C THR A 34 3.89 -12.19 8.87
N LEU A 35 2.83 -12.55 9.58
CA LEU A 35 1.71 -11.63 9.85
C LEU A 35 2.16 -10.58 10.88
N ILE A 36 2.17 -9.31 10.48
CA ILE A 36 2.64 -8.19 11.30
C ILE A 36 1.47 -7.54 12.06
N VAL A 37 0.41 -7.24 11.33
CA VAL A 37 -0.80 -6.56 11.84
C VAL A 37 -2.03 -7.28 11.36
N ALA A 38 -2.99 -7.52 12.27
CA ALA A 38 -4.37 -7.83 11.95
C ALA A 38 -5.25 -6.73 12.56
N ASP A 39 -5.89 -5.93 11.74
CA ASP A 39 -6.60 -4.73 12.17
C ASP A 39 -8.07 -4.78 11.77
N THR A 40 -8.95 -4.42 12.69
CA THR A 40 -10.38 -4.31 12.45
C THR A 40 -10.76 -2.85 12.17
N PRO A 41 -11.71 -2.59 11.27
CA PRO A 41 -12.05 -1.22 10.92
C PRO A 41 -12.69 -0.48 12.09
N ILE A 42 -12.26 0.77 12.31
CA ILE A 42 -12.93 1.72 13.20
C ILE A 42 -14.26 2.15 12.61
N MET A 43 -14.25 2.45 11.30
CA MET A 43 -15.43 2.87 10.53
C MET A 43 -15.43 2.19 9.18
N THR A 44 -16.63 1.86 8.68
CA THR A 44 -16.84 1.33 7.32
C THR A 44 -17.97 2.08 6.65
N PHE A 45 -17.86 2.27 5.35
CA PHE A 45 -18.88 2.86 4.50
C PHE A 45 -19.05 2.00 3.25
N SER A 46 -20.30 1.63 2.93
CA SER A 46 -20.69 0.95 1.68
C SER A 46 -20.90 1.95 0.55
N LYS A 47 -20.09 3.02 0.53
CA LYS A 47 -20.08 4.07 -0.47
C LYS A 47 -18.64 4.23 -0.95
N LYS A 48 -18.45 4.64 -2.20
CA LYS A 48 -17.12 5.03 -2.68
C LYS A 48 -16.59 6.19 -1.85
N TYR A 49 -15.28 6.26 -1.72
CA TYR A 49 -14.60 7.27 -0.95
C TYR A 49 -15.03 8.71 -1.34
N GLU A 50 -15.22 8.96 -2.64
CA GLU A 50 -15.62 10.24 -3.20
C GLU A 50 -17.05 10.65 -2.79
N ASP A 51 -17.92 9.67 -2.56
CA ASP A 51 -19.33 9.88 -2.25
C ASP A 51 -19.62 10.06 -0.75
N VAL A 52 -18.61 9.81 0.12
CA VAL A 52 -18.76 10.00 1.56
C VAL A 52 -18.64 11.47 1.90
N GLN A 53 -19.68 12.01 2.53
CA GLN A 53 -19.79 13.41 2.90
C GLN A 53 -19.63 13.64 4.41
N ILE A 54 -19.45 14.91 4.82
CA ILE A 54 -19.32 15.30 6.25
C ILE A 54 -20.43 14.69 7.11
N PRO A 55 -21.74 14.78 6.75
CA PRO A 55 -22.81 14.21 7.55
C PRO A 55 -22.68 12.70 7.77
N ASP A 56 -22.22 11.95 6.76
CA ASP A 56 -22.01 10.50 6.87
C ASP A 56 -20.96 10.17 7.93
N VAL A 57 -19.81 10.86 7.89
CA VAL A 57 -18.72 10.68 8.85
C VAL A 57 -19.15 11.05 10.26
N VAL A 58 -19.85 12.17 10.42
CA VAL A 58 -20.35 12.63 11.71
C VAL A 58 -21.37 11.65 12.29
N ALA A 59 -22.34 11.20 11.49
CA ALA A 59 -23.32 10.21 11.92
C ALA A 59 -22.63 8.92 12.38
N LYS A 60 -21.69 8.41 11.59
CA LYS A 60 -20.93 7.21 11.91
C LYS A 60 -20.09 7.40 13.19
N PHE A 61 -19.38 8.52 13.31
CA PHE A 61 -18.56 8.83 14.49
C PHE A 61 -19.41 8.88 15.76
N LYS A 62 -20.63 9.46 15.72
CA LYS A 62 -21.53 9.52 16.88
C LYS A 62 -21.88 8.13 17.41
N THR A 63 -22.02 7.14 16.56
CA THR A 63 -22.40 5.76 16.91
C THR A 63 -21.23 4.89 17.39
N LEU A 64 -19.96 5.34 17.23
CA LEU A 64 -18.79 4.58 17.64
C LEU A 64 -18.76 4.40 19.17
N PRO A 65 -18.29 3.24 19.67
CA PRO A 65 -17.91 3.05 21.06
C PRO A 65 -16.79 4.02 21.48
N GLY A 66 -16.75 4.38 22.78
CA GLY A 66 -15.75 5.30 23.33
C GLY A 66 -14.31 4.99 22.91
N PRO A 67 -13.82 3.75 23.11
CA PRO A 67 -12.45 3.38 22.71
C PRO A 67 -12.17 3.57 21.21
N MET A 68 -13.15 3.31 20.33
CA MET A 68 -13.00 3.53 18.90
C MET A 68 -12.97 5.02 18.54
N LYS A 69 -13.76 5.86 19.24
CA LYS A 69 -13.69 7.32 19.10
C LYS A 69 -12.30 7.82 19.46
N GLU A 70 -11.72 7.36 20.55
CA GLU A 70 -10.38 7.73 20.98
C GLU A 70 -9.32 7.32 19.96
N ARG A 71 -9.38 6.09 19.43
CA ARG A 71 -8.47 5.63 18.36
C ARG A 71 -8.58 6.51 17.12
N PHE A 72 -9.79 6.78 16.67
CA PHE A 72 -10.03 7.66 15.52
C PHE A 72 -9.46 9.07 15.76
N MET A 73 -9.67 9.64 16.94
CA MET A 73 -9.18 10.98 17.27
C MET A 73 -7.65 11.07 17.34
N LYS A 74 -6.94 9.96 17.60
CA LYS A 74 -5.47 9.86 17.58
C LYS A 74 -4.88 9.69 16.18
N LEU A 75 -5.71 9.47 15.16
CA LEU A 75 -5.24 9.39 13.77
C LEU A 75 -4.74 10.77 13.30
N ARG A 76 -3.83 10.74 12.33
CA ARG A 76 -3.25 11.96 11.77
C ARG A 76 -4.33 12.86 11.17
N THR A 77 -4.15 14.14 11.35
CA THR A 77 -4.87 15.18 10.61
C THR A 77 -3.80 16.01 9.92
N ASP A 78 -3.73 16.00 8.60
CA ASP A 78 -2.91 16.97 7.89
C ASP A 78 -3.71 18.26 7.75
N ALA A 79 -3.44 19.21 8.64
CA ALA A 79 -3.88 20.60 8.47
C ALA A 79 -3.28 21.22 7.20
N ASP A 80 -2.15 20.66 6.74
CA ASP A 80 -1.35 21.15 5.63
C ASP A 80 -1.54 20.37 4.31
N MET A 81 -2.60 19.57 4.16
CA MET A 81 -2.94 18.99 2.87
C MET A 81 -3.67 20.04 2.00
N PRO A 82 -2.94 20.77 1.11
CA PRO A 82 -3.52 21.88 0.35
C PRO A 82 -4.59 21.44 -0.66
N ASN A 83 -4.73 20.13 -0.90
CA ASN A 83 -5.62 19.57 -1.92
C ASN A 83 -6.83 18.82 -1.37
N ILE A 84 -7.04 18.78 -0.07
CA ILE A 84 -8.39 18.57 0.45
C ILE A 84 -9.01 19.97 0.43
N ALA A 85 -9.25 20.49 -0.76
CA ALA A 85 -10.10 21.63 -0.97
C ALA A 85 -11.52 21.20 -0.56
N LEU A 86 -11.77 21.30 0.74
CA LEU A 86 -13.11 21.61 1.16
C LEU A 86 -13.26 23.05 0.66
N ASP A 87 -14.14 23.29 -0.29
CA ASP A 87 -14.63 24.62 -0.71
C ASP A 87 -15.32 25.37 0.45
N LEU A 88 -14.81 25.17 1.65
CA LEU A 88 -15.25 25.81 2.87
C LEU A 88 -14.24 26.93 3.15
N ASP A 89 -14.68 28.13 2.93
CA ASP A 89 -14.01 29.33 3.37
C ASP A 89 -13.84 29.24 4.90
N ASN A 90 -12.66 28.76 5.36
CA ASN A 90 -12.38 28.44 6.74
C ASN A 90 -12.34 29.67 7.67
N GLN A 91 -12.52 30.89 7.13
CA GLN A 91 -12.33 32.13 7.89
C GLN A 91 -13.49 32.49 8.84
N HIS A 92 -14.64 31.80 8.76
CA HIS A 92 -15.85 32.15 9.52
C HIS A 92 -16.57 30.96 10.15
N LEU A 93 -15.94 29.76 10.23
CA LEU A 93 -16.56 28.61 10.89
C LEU A 93 -16.55 28.78 12.41
N ASP A 94 -17.71 28.58 13.05
CA ASP A 94 -17.77 28.46 14.51
C ASP A 94 -16.99 27.23 15.01
N SER A 95 -16.73 27.14 16.31
CA SER A 95 -15.97 26.05 16.90
C SER A 95 -16.59 24.65 16.67
N MET A 96 -17.91 24.58 16.48
CA MET A 96 -18.60 23.34 16.19
C MET A 96 -18.40 22.92 14.73
N ALA A 97 -18.58 23.82 13.79
CA ALA A 97 -18.34 23.57 12.38
C ALA A 97 -16.86 23.16 12.16
N GLN A 98 -15.91 23.81 12.80
CA GLN A 98 -14.51 23.44 12.74
C GLN A 98 -14.25 21.99 13.19
N ARG A 99 -14.89 21.55 14.28
CA ARG A 99 -14.77 20.14 14.75
C ARG A 99 -15.31 19.14 13.74
N LEU A 100 -16.42 19.46 13.05
CA LEU A 100 -16.98 18.59 12.02
C LEU A 100 -16.05 18.50 10.80
N VAL A 101 -15.47 19.61 10.41
CA VAL A 101 -14.45 19.67 9.35
C VAL A 101 -13.22 18.85 9.72
N ASP A 102 -12.73 18.95 10.96
CA ASP A 102 -11.58 18.18 11.43
C ASP A 102 -11.83 16.68 11.47
N LEU A 103 -13.04 16.25 11.86
CA LEU A 103 -13.44 14.84 11.76
C LEU A 103 -13.40 14.35 10.31
N TYR A 104 -13.92 15.16 9.39
CA TYR A 104 -13.93 14.79 7.97
C TYR A 104 -12.54 14.78 7.36
N ARG A 105 -11.67 15.74 7.70
CA ARG A 105 -10.26 15.74 7.30
C ARG A 105 -9.55 14.49 7.78
N LYS A 106 -9.72 14.10 9.06
CA LYS A 106 -9.19 12.82 9.58
C LYS A 106 -9.66 11.64 8.77
N PHE A 107 -10.95 11.57 8.47
CA PHE A 107 -11.50 10.53 7.61
C PHE A 107 -10.79 10.52 6.25
N LYS A 108 -10.72 11.67 5.57
CA LYS A 108 -10.14 11.77 4.22
C LYS A 108 -8.69 11.32 4.16
N VAL A 109 -7.87 11.67 5.15
CA VAL A 109 -6.44 11.35 5.18
C VAL A 109 -6.17 9.87 5.53
N ASN A 110 -7.04 9.25 6.33
CA ASN A 110 -6.81 7.91 6.87
C ASN A 110 -7.69 6.83 6.25
N THR A 111 -8.39 7.14 5.15
CA THR A 111 -9.31 6.18 4.53
C THR A 111 -8.57 5.23 3.59
N CYS A 112 -8.82 3.94 3.78
CA CYS A 112 -8.53 2.91 2.79
C CYS A 112 -9.77 2.72 1.92
N SER A 113 -9.62 2.84 0.60
CA SER A 113 -10.70 2.69 -0.38
C SER A 113 -10.59 1.41 -1.20
N GLY A 114 -11.72 0.91 -1.66
CA GLY A 114 -11.85 -0.22 -2.58
C GLY A 114 -13.07 -0.02 -3.48
N GLU A 115 -13.36 -1.01 -4.32
CA GLU A 115 -14.46 -0.93 -5.30
C GLU A 115 -15.83 -0.82 -4.61
N ASP A 116 -16.02 -1.54 -3.49
CA ASP A 116 -17.32 -1.69 -2.82
C ASP A 116 -17.48 -0.79 -1.59
N GLY A 117 -16.55 0.14 -1.36
CA GLY A 117 -16.63 1.01 -0.19
C GLY A 117 -15.30 1.52 0.32
N CYS A 118 -15.32 2.05 1.55
CA CYS A 118 -14.13 2.53 2.21
C CYS A 118 -14.17 2.30 3.73
N ALA A 119 -12.98 2.30 4.35
CA ALA A 119 -12.84 2.04 5.78
C ALA A 119 -11.65 2.80 6.39
N VAL A 120 -11.76 3.09 7.67
CA VAL A 120 -10.68 3.67 8.48
C VAL A 120 -10.24 2.66 9.52
N TYR A 121 -8.94 2.49 9.69
CA TYR A 121 -8.30 1.58 10.63
C TYR A 121 -7.40 2.34 11.60
N ASP A 122 -6.97 1.70 12.68
CA ASP A 122 -6.02 2.30 13.62
C ASP A 122 -4.56 2.12 13.15
N LEU A 123 -4.14 0.87 12.99
CA LEU A 123 -2.76 0.54 12.66
C LEU A 123 -2.49 0.58 11.15
N HIS A 124 -3.44 0.08 10.37
CA HIS A 124 -3.27 0.01 8.92
C HIS A 124 -3.08 1.38 8.27
N CYS A 125 -3.77 2.41 8.79
CA CYS A 125 -3.64 3.79 8.32
C CYS A 125 -2.29 4.44 8.68
N ARG A 126 -1.49 3.80 9.54
CA ARG A 126 -0.15 4.27 9.95
C ARG A 126 0.98 3.59 9.18
N LEU A 127 0.65 2.63 8.31
CA LEU A 127 1.62 2.05 7.38
C LEU A 127 1.93 3.06 6.28
N ASN A 128 3.16 3.51 6.22
CA ASN A 128 3.59 4.49 5.22
C ASN A 128 3.85 3.85 3.85
N HIS A 129 3.83 4.70 2.82
CA HIS A 129 4.08 4.29 1.46
C HIS A 129 5.55 4.08 1.15
N ALA A 130 5.86 2.99 0.42
CA ALA A 130 7.07 2.85 -0.36
C ALA A 130 6.73 2.32 -1.76
N CYS A 131 7.42 2.83 -2.78
CA CYS A 131 7.28 2.33 -4.17
C CYS A 131 7.87 0.91 -4.33
N ARG A 132 8.69 0.50 -3.38
CA ARG A 132 9.20 -0.86 -3.18
C ARG A 132 9.00 -1.21 -1.71
N PRO A 133 7.79 -1.66 -1.35
CA PRO A 133 7.45 -1.95 0.04
C PRO A 133 8.08 -3.28 0.50
N ASN A 134 8.21 -3.44 1.82
CA ASN A 134 8.64 -4.68 2.47
C ASN A 134 7.46 -5.46 3.07
N ALA A 135 6.24 -4.92 2.97
CA ALA A 135 5.02 -5.57 3.42
C ALA A 135 3.88 -5.36 2.42
N GLU A 136 2.85 -6.18 2.51
CA GLU A 136 1.64 -6.08 1.70
C GLU A 136 0.38 -6.15 2.56
N LYS A 137 -0.69 -5.51 2.09
CA LYS A 137 -2.01 -5.59 2.70
C LYS A 137 -2.82 -6.72 2.09
N ARG A 138 -3.55 -7.47 2.93
CA ARG A 138 -4.50 -8.51 2.54
C ARG A 138 -5.78 -8.34 3.34
N GLY A 139 -6.89 -8.78 2.81
CA GLY A 139 -8.15 -8.79 3.53
C GLY A 139 -9.27 -8.03 2.83
N ARG A 140 -10.33 -7.75 3.58
CA ARG A 140 -11.51 -7.05 3.08
C ARG A 140 -11.81 -5.85 3.95
N LEU A 141 -12.15 -4.73 3.32
CA LEU A 141 -12.40 -3.46 4.00
C LEU A 141 -13.49 -3.53 5.08
N ASP A 142 -14.48 -4.39 4.91
CA ASP A 142 -15.61 -4.54 5.84
C ASP A 142 -15.33 -5.53 7.00
N LYS A 143 -14.34 -6.43 6.85
CA LYS A 143 -14.05 -7.50 7.81
C LYS A 143 -12.77 -7.31 8.58
N GLY A 144 -11.75 -6.78 7.94
CA GLY A 144 -10.44 -6.56 8.52
C GLY A 144 -9.34 -6.57 7.48
N MET A 145 -8.23 -5.93 7.83
CA MET A 145 -7.04 -5.83 7.01
C MET A 145 -5.86 -6.43 7.76
N GLU A 146 -5.10 -7.25 7.05
CA GLU A 146 -3.87 -7.85 7.49
C GLU A 146 -2.68 -7.20 6.79
N CYS A 147 -1.57 -7.06 7.49
CA CYS A 147 -0.29 -6.64 6.93
C CYS A 147 0.71 -7.80 7.07
N TRP A 148 1.25 -8.26 5.96
CA TRP A 148 2.18 -9.39 5.89
C TRP A 148 3.54 -8.94 5.38
N ALA A 149 4.63 -9.37 6.03
CA ALA A 149 5.97 -9.18 5.53
C ALA A 149 6.15 -9.90 4.19
N THR A 150 6.64 -9.21 3.18
CA THR A 150 6.92 -9.79 1.85
C THR A 150 8.40 -10.04 1.62
N THR A 151 9.26 -9.45 2.43
CA THR A 151 10.70 -9.67 2.54
C THR A 151 11.07 -9.74 4.02
N ASP A 152 12.26 -10.18 4.34
CA ASP A 152 12.81 -10.02 5.67
C ASP A 152 12.92 -8.51 5.98
N ILE A 153 12.52 -8.12 7.20
CA ILE A 153 12.56 -6.74 7.69
C ILE A 153 13.50 -6.69 8.87
N ALA A 154 14.51 -5.84 8.78
CA ALA A 154 15.49 -5.71 9.86
C ALA A 154 14.91 -4.97 11.07
N MET A 155 15.45 -5.21 12.27
CA MET A 155 15.10 -4.43 13.46
C MET A 155 15.37 -2.94 13.19
N GLY A 156 14.40 -2.09 13.54
CA GLY A 156 14.46 -0.65 13.34
C GLY A 156 14.08 -0.17 11.94
N GLU A 157 13.85 -1.10 10.98
CA GLU A 157 13.38 -0.76 9.64
C GLU A 157 11.89 -0.39 9.66
N GLU A 158 11.52 0.60 8.85
CA GLU A 158 10.12 0.99 8.69
C GLU A 158 9.34 -0.06 7.89
N ILE A 159 8.20 -0.46 8.40
CA ILE A 159 7.27 -1.36 7.73
C ILE A 159 6.43 -0.54 6.76
N THR A 160 6.55 -0.82 5.48
CA THR A 160 5.93 -0.01 4.43
C THR A 160 5.09 -0.85 3.48
N ILE A 161 4.02 -0.24 2.95
CA ILE A 161 3.15 -0.82 1.93
C ILE A 161 3.12 0.05 0.67
N CYS A 162 2.63 -0.48 -0.42
CA CYS A 162 2.27 0.34 -1.57
C CYS A 162 0.81 0.77 -1.44
N TYR A 163 0.56 2.08 -1.49
CA TYR A 163 -0.81 2.61 -1.30
C TYR A 163 -1.73 2.27 -2.47
N HIS A 164 -1.20 2.28 -3.70
CA HIS A 164 -1.94 1.99 -4.92
C HIS A 164 -1.17 1.01 -5.79
N GLU A 165 -1.83 -0.05 -6.23
CA GLU A 165 -1.22 -1.07 -7.09
C GLU A 165 -0.64 -0.51 -8.39
N GLU A 166 -1.29 0.51 -8.96
CA GLU A 166 -0.83 1.15 -10.19
C GLU A 166 0.60 1.68 -10.07
N LEU A 167 1.01 2.11 -8.87
CA LEU A 167 2.36 2.63 -8.63
C LEU A 167 3.46 1.60 -8.86
N PHE A 168 3.15 0.29 -8.77
CA PHE A 168 4.11 -0.76 -9.11
C PHE A 168 4.53 -0.76 -10.57
N TRP A 169 3.66 -0.30 -11.46
CA TRP A 169 3.88 -0.32 -12.91
C TRP A 169 4.46 0.97 -13.46
N LEU A 170 4.47 2.02 -12.65
CA LEU A 170 4.87 3.35 -13.07
C LEU A 170 6.38 3.57 -12.91
N THR A 171 6.98 4.24 -13.87
CA THR A 171 8.37 4.73 -13.79
C THR A 171 8.52 5.75 -12.65
N THR A 172 9.74 6.05 -12.27
CA THR A 172 10.03 7.05 -11.21
C THR A 172 9.42 8.41 -11.55
N ALA A 173 9.49 8.85 -12.80
CA ALA A 173 8.89 10.12 -13.24
C ALA A 173 7.36 10.09 -13.16
N GLU A 174 6.73 9.01 -13.65
CA GLU A 174 5.29 8.83 -13.59
C GLU A 174 4.79 8.78 -12.13
N ARG A 175 5.50 8.09 -11.22
CA ARG A 175 5.14 8.06 -9.79
C ARG A 175 5.19 9.44 -9.15
N ARG A 176 6.23 10.23 -9.43
CA ARG A 176 6.36 11.61 -8.95
C ARG A 176 5.22 12.51 -9.41
N GLN A 177 4.70 12.28 -10.61
CA GLN A 177 3.55 13.02 -11.14
C GLN A 177 2.21 12.53 -10.56
N ASN A 178 2.06 11.21 -10.36
CA ASN A 178 0.79 10.63 -9.95
C ASN A 178 0.55 10.69 -8.44
N LEU A 179 1.58 10.60 -7.60
CA LEU A 179 1.41 10.66 -6.14
C LEU A 179 0.65 11.92 -5.68
N PRO A 180 0.99 13.14 -6.13
CA PRO A 180 0.22 14.32 -5.76
C PRO A 180 -1.24 14.27 -6.24
N LEU A 181 -1.50 13.72 -7.43
CA LEU A 181 -2.85 13.56 -7.97
C LEU A 181 -3.69 12.54 -7.17
N MET A 182 -3.03 11.60 -6.52
CA MET A 182 -3.64 10.61 -5.61
C MET A 182 -3.81 11.14 -4.17
N GLY A 183 -3.55 12.42 -3.93
CA GLY A 183 -3.68 13.04 -2.62
C GLY A 183 -2.43 12.96 -1.73
N TYR A 184 -1.27 12.62 -2.28
CA TYR A 184 0.00 12.56 -1.55
C TYR A 184 0.94 13.69 -2.02
N PRO A 185 0.90 14.87 -1.40
CA PRO A 185 1.60 16.06 -1.89
C PRO A 185 3.12 16.01 -1.72
N TRP A 186 3.64 15.02 -0.99
CA TRP A 186 5.08 14.90 -0.74
C TRP A 186 5.78 14.06 -1.81
N ALA A 187 7.04 14.38 -2.05
CA ALA A 187 7.93 13.52 -2.85
C ALA A 187 8.20 12.21 -2.10
N CYS A 188 8.09 11.08 -2.78
CA CYS A 188 8.39 9.79 -2.16
C CYS A 188 9.91 9.65 -1.93
N GLU A 189 10.31 9.46 -0.68
CA GLU A 189 11.69 9.28 -0.22
C GLU A 189 12.05 7.81 0.07
N CYS A 190 11.30 6.85 -0.47
CA CYS A 190 11.64 5.44 -0.32
C CYS A 190 12.98 5.12 -1.01
N ILE A 191 13.62 4.02 -0.59
CA ILE A 191 14.93 3.58 -1.08
C ILE A 191 15.03 3.54 -2.62
N LEU A 192 13.95 3.23 -3.31
CA LEU A 192 13.91 3.23 -4.78
C LEU A 192 13.93 4.66 -5.34
N CYS A 193 13.13 5.55 -4.79
CA CYS A 193 12.99 6.93 -5.30
C CYS A 193 14.20 7.81 -4.98
N THR A 194 14.96 7.48 -3.94
CA THR A 194 16.20 8.17 -3.53
C THR A 194 17.46 7.50 -4.05
N SER A 195 17.36 6.33 -4.70
CA SER A 195 18.52 5.62 -5.25
C SER A 195 19.19 6.42 -6.39
N PRO A 196 20.48 6.15 -6.72
CA PRO A 196 21.15 6.76 -7.85
C PRO A 196 20.37 6.61 -9.15
N ARG A 197 20.51 7.60 -10.04
CA ARG A 197 19.77 7.68 -11.31
C ARG A 197 19.84 6.39 -12.14
N GLU A 198 21.01 5.76 -12.18
CA GLU A 198 21.21 4.50 -12.91
C GLU A 198 20.28 3.40 -12.38
N LYS A 199 20.23 3.21 -11.06
CA LYS A 199 19.35 2.23 -10.42
C LYS A 199 17.88 2.54 -10.67
N GLN A 200 17.50 3.82 -10.66
CA GLN A 200 16.14 4.26 -11.02
C GLN A 200 15.81 3.90 -12.48
N LEU A 201 16.71 4.15 -13.42
CA LEU A 201 16.52 3.83 -14.84
C LEU A 201 16.33 2.32 -15.08
N ILE A 202 17.14 1.50 -14.41
CA ILE A 202 17.01 0.03 -14.49
C ILE A 202 15.66 -0.43 -13.94
N SER A 203 15.25 0.10 -12.80
CA SER A 203 13.93 -0.18 -12.23
C SER A 203 12.80 0.27 -13.17
N ASP A 204 12.93 1.45 -13.76
CA ASP A 204 11.95 2.01 -14.68
C ASP A 204 11.80 1.16 -15.95
N LEU A 205 12.92 0.68 -16.51
CA LEU A 205 12.91 -0.24 -17.65
C LEU A 205 12.14 -1.53 -17.31
N ARG A 206 12.41 -2.12 -16.15
CA ARG A 206 11.73 -3.34 -15.70
C ARG A 206 10.24 -3.15 -15.47
N ARG A 207 9.85 -2.03 -14.88
CA ARG A 207 8.45 -1.67 -14.69
C ARG A 207 7.72 -1.51 -16.01
N ARG A 208 8.36 -0.91 -17.03
CA ARG A 208 7.81 -0.82 -18.39
C ARG A 208 7.62 -2.21 -19.01
N ILE A 209 8.61 -3.09 -18.87
CA ILE A 209 8.52 -4.46 -19.36
C ILE A 209 7.39 -5.20 -18.63
N ALA A 210 7.35 -5.14 -17.31
CA ALA A 210 6.32 -5.80 -16.51
C ALA A 210 4.91 -5.28 -16.85
N ARG A 211 4.75 -3.97 -17.05
CA ARG A 211 3.48 -3.35 -17.50
C ARG A 211 3.07 -3.86 -18.88
N HIS A 212 4.01 -3.95 -19.81
CA HIS A 212 3.75 -4.47 -21.15
C HIS A 212 3.33 -5.95 -21.09
N LEU A 213 4.05 -6.78 -20.34
CA LEU A 213 3.74 -8.17 -20.13
C LEU A 213 2.37 -8.37 -19.47
N ARG A 214 2.03 -7.53 -18.48
CA ARG A 214 0.69 -7.54 -17.87
C ARG A 214 -0.40 -7.37 -18.93
N VAL A 215 -0.28 -6.38 -19.82
CA VAL A 215 -1.25 -6.13 -20.89
C VAL A 215 -1.35 -7.32 -21.84
N VAL A 216 -0.22 -7.93 -22.20
CA VAL A 216 -0.18 -9.12 -23.08
C VAL A 216 -0.83 -10.30 -22.39
N LEU A 217 -0.50 -10.55 -21.12
CA LEU A 217 -1.05 -11.66 -20.30
C LEU A 217 -2.56 -11.54 -20.08
N LEU A 218 -3.05 -10.31 -19.93
CA LEU A 218 -4.50 -10.06 -19.75
C LEU A 218 -5.32 -10.25 -21.05
N ARG A 219 -4.66 -10.22 -22.21
CA ARG A 219 -5.34 -10.24 -23.51
C ARG A 219 -5.15 -11.53 -24.31
N ARG A 220 -4.26 -12.46 -23.92
CA ARG A 220 -3.89 -13.65 -24.70
C ARG A 220 -3.90 -14.92 -23.87
N ASP A 221 -3.94 -16.03 -24.58
CA ASP A 221 -3.72 -17.36 -24.03
C ASP A 221 -2.34 -17.46 -23.37
N LEU A 222 -2.35 -17.75 -22.08
CA LEU A 222 -1.18 -17.77 -21.23
C LEU A 222 -0.16 -18.87 -21.60
N THR A 223 -0.60 -19.97 -22.20
CA THR A 223 0.29 -21.06 -22.63
C THR A 223 1.30 -20.56 -23.66
N THR A 224 0.86 -19.75 -24.60
CA THR A 224 1.72 -19.17 -25.65
C THR A 224 2.71 -18.17 -25.08
N VAL A 225 2.33 -17.42 -24.03
CA VAL A 225 3.17 -16.39 -23.40
C VAL A 225 4.25 -17.03 -22.53
N VAL A 226 3.91 -18.06 -21.75
CA VAL A 226 4.85 -18.81 -20.91
C VAL A 226 5.99 -19.40 -21.74
N VAL A 227 5.68 -19.98 -22.89
CA VAL A 227 6.69 -20.55 -23.80
C VAL A 227 7.61 -19.48 -24.39
N ARG A 228 7.07 -18.30 -24.74
CA ARG A 228 7.87 -17.20 -25.34
C ARG A 228 8.74 -16.43 -24.35
N LEU A 229 8.36 -16.36 -23.09
CA LEU A 229 9.06 -15.59 -22.06
C LEU A 229 10.14 -16.39 -21.34
N ASN A 230 10.33 -17.67 -21.69
CA ASN A 230 11.27 -18.55 -21.01
C ASN A 230 11.12 -18.50 -19.47
N VAL A 231 9.86 -18.52 -19.00
CA VAL A 231 9.51 -18.47 -17.58
C VAL A 231 10.15 -19.66 -16.87
N PRO A 232 10.72 -19.48 -15.66
CA PRO A 232 11.36 -20.56 -14.94
C PRO A 232 10.51 -21.83 -14.88
N ALA A 233 11.12 -22.99 -15.07
CA ALA A 233 10.44 -24.28 -15.21
C ALA A 233 9.49 -24.62 -14.04
N VAL A 234 9.77 -24.09 -12.83
CA VAL A 234 8.89 -24.23 -11.66
C VAL A 234 7.56 -23.51 -11.89
N ILE A 235 7.61 -22.26 -12.35
CA ILE A 235 6.41 -21.45 -12.64
C ILE A 235 5.65 -22.08 -13.81
N SER A 236 6.37 -22.47 -14.87
CA SER A 236 5.81 -23.13 -16.04
C SER A 236 5.08 -24.45 -15.69
N ARG A 237 5.69 -25.32 -14.86
CA ARG A 237 5.05 -26.58 -14.45
C ARG A 237 3.80 -26.34 -13.61
N THR A 238 3.86 -25.44 -12.65
CA THR A 238 2.70 -25.09 -11.81
C THR A 238 1.56 -24.52 -12.66
N MET A 239 1.89 -23.73 -13.66
CA MET A 239 0.93 -23.17 -14.60
C MET A 239 0.28 -24.21 -15.53
N VAL A 240 1.05 -25.19 -16.00
CA VAL A 240 0.57 -26.21 -16.96
C VAL A 240 -0.13 -27.37 -16.26
N GLN A 241 0.31 -27.77 -15.06
CA GLN A 241 -0.29 -28.90 -14.33
C GLN A 241 -1.66 -28.58 -13.75
N ASN A 242 -1.96 -27.33 -13.50
CA ASN A 242 -3.27 -26.88 -13.04
C ASN A 242 -4.10 -26.44 -14.24
N SER A 243 -4.60 -27.40 -15.02
CA SER A 243 -5.50 -27.17 -16.17
C SER A 243 -6.84 -26.47 -15.83
N GLY A 244 -6.99 -25.97 -14.60
CA GLY A 244 -8.04 -25.10 -14.15
C GLY A 244 -7.61 -23.63 -14.14
N TRP A 245 -7.17 -23.10 -15.26
CA TRP A 245 -6.80 -21.68 -15.44
C TRP A 245 -7.85 -20.68 -14.93
N ASN A 246 -9.08 -21.13 -14.81
CA ASN A 246 -10.17 -20.33 -14.24
C ASN A 246 -10.10 -20.18 -12.71
N ILE A 247 -9.29 -20.98 -12.01
CA ILE A 247 -9.19 -20.97 -10.55
C ILE A 247 -7.99 -20.12 -10.08
N TRP A 248 -6.92 -20.09 -10.88
CA TRP A 248 -5.75 -19.26 -10.61
C TRP A 248 -5.90 -17.96 -11.42
N GLY A 249 -6.75 -17.09 -10.97
CA GLY A 249 -7.07 -15.87 -11.67
C GLY A 249 -5.84 -15.04 -12.03
N ARG A 250 -6.06 -14.06 -12.85
CA ARG A 250 -5.13 -12.99 -13.26
C ARG A 250 -4.22 -12.51 -12.13
N ASP A 251 -4.72 -12.56 -10.89
CA ASP A 251 -4.06 -12.13 -9.68
C ASP A 251 -2.82 -12.95 -9.29
N THR A 252 -2.81 -14.27 -9.55
CA THR A 252 -1.65 -15.11 -9.23
C THR A 252 -0.46 -14.82 -10.12
N ILE A 253 -0.69 -14.66 -11.43
CA ILE A 253 0.38 -14.28 -12.37
C ILE A 253 0.90 -12.88 -12.05
N TYR A 254 0.00 -12.00 -11.70
CA TYR A 254 0.28 -10.67 -11.23
C TYR A 254 1.19 -10.70 -9.98
N CYS A 255 0.87 -11.51 -8.98
CA CYS A 255 1.70 -11.69 -7.79
C CYS A 255 3.09 -12.24 -8.13
N TYR A 256 3.20 -13.21 -9.03
CA TYR A 256 4.51 -13.73 -9.47
C TYR A 256 5.34 -12.69 -10.23
N LEU A 257 4.71 -11.90 -11.11
CA LEU A 257 5.39 -10.82 -11.80
C LEU A 257 5.87 -9.73 -10.83
N LEU A 258 5.06 -9.40 -9.83
CA LEU A 258 5.43 -8.46 -8.77
C LEU A 258 6.57 -9.00 -7.91
N ALA A 259 6.52 -10.28 -7.51
CA ALA A 259 7.59 -10.92 -6.76
C ALA A 259 8.89 -10.92 -7.56
N ALA A 260 8.86 -11.37 -8.82
CA ALA A 260 10.02 -11.36 -9.70
C ALA A 260 10.59 -9.94 -9.91
N LEU A 261 9.73 -8.93 -10.09
CA LEU A 261 10.15 -7.54 -10.19
C LEU A 261 10.85 -7.06 -8.93
N ARG A 262 10.31 -7.42 -7.76
CA ARG A 262 10.88 -7.09 -6.44
C ARG A 262 12.24 -7.73 -6.24
N ASP A 263 12.37 -9.01 -6.53
CA ASP A 263 13.63 -9.76 -6.39
C ASP A 263 14.72 -9.17 -7.27
N LEU A 264 14.38 -8.86 -8.52
CA LEU A 264 15.30 -8.22 -9.46
C LEU A 264 15.70 -6.81 -9.00
N GLU A 265 14.76 -6.00 -8.51
CA GLU A 265 15.07 -4.68 -7.94
C GLU A 265 15.95 -4.81 -6.70
N GLY A 266 15.70 -5.84 -5.85
CA GLY A 266 16.51 -6.17 -4.67
C GLY A 266 17.96 -6.45 -5.03
N ALA A 267 18.17 -7.37 -5.93
CA ALA A 267 19.49 -7.78 -6.36
C ALA A 267 20.32 -6.61 -6.92
N ILE A 268 19.66 -5.66 -7.62
CA ILE A 268 20.35 -4.46 -8.14
C ILE A 268 20.68 -3.46 -7.04
N LEU A 269 19.71 -3.18 -6.17
CA LEU A 269 19.93 -2.22 -5.08
C LEU A 269 21.01 -2.70 -4.11
N ASN A 270 21.14 -4.02 -3.94
CA ASN A 270 22.15 -4.64 -3.10
C ASN A 270 23.51 -4.80 -3.81
N GLY A 271 23.59 -4.45 -5.10
CA GLY A 271 24.85 -4.58 -5.88
C GLY A 271 25.15 -6.00 -6.35
N GLU A 272 24.22 -6.96 -6.15
CA GLU A 272 24.38 -8.36 -6.57
C GLU A 272 24.32 -8.52 -8.10
N LEU A 273 23.60 -7.61 -8.77
CA LEU A 273 23.54 -7.53 -10.23
C LEU A 273 24.07 -6.18 -10.70
N SER A 274 25.19 -6.18 -11.34
CA SER A 274 25.69 -5.02 -12.10
C SER A 274 25.37 -5.19 -13.57
N PHE A 275 24.58 -4.27 -14.13
CA PHE A 275 24.43 -4.18 -15.58
C PHE A 275 25.57 -3.31 -16.12
N ARG A 276 26.48 -3.91 -16.87
CA ARG A 276 27.33 -3.18 -17.78
C ARG A 276 26.47 -2.89 -19.01
N TYR A 277 26.30 -1.62 -19.33
CA TYR A 277 25.78 -1.24 -20.63
C TYR A 277 26.81 -1.72 -21.69
N ALA A 278 26.38 -2.66 -22.54
CA ALA A 278 27.06 -2.92 -23.80
C ALA A 278 26.49 -1.97 -24.85
#